data_2f2bee06ed5365a698baa8476d3c47e4
#
_entry.id   2f2bee06ed5365a698baa8476d3c47e4
#
_cell.length_a   1.000
_cell.length_b   1.000
_cell.length_c   1.000
_cell.angle_alpha   90.00
_cell.angle_beta   90.00
_cell.angle_gamma   90.00
#
_symmetry.space_group_name_H-M   'P 1'
#
loop_
_entity.id
_entity.type
_entity.pdbx_description
1 polymer ?
#
loop_
_entity_poly.entity_id
_entity_poly.type
_entity_poly.pdbx_seq_one_letter_code
_entity_poly.pdbx_strand_id
1 'polypeptide(L)'
;YVTHDQEEALSMSDTIVVMDKGRIQQIGRPEDIYNEPKNAFVADFIGESNILDGVMLSDYRVKFFDREFECVDKGFAENEPVDVVIRPEDVDIVPPKQGHLVGKVTAITFKGLNYDIIVEFKGFKWLIQSTDYQAVGSTIGIRLNPEDIHIMHKSEYSGMFGDYSSYSAEYDELTEDAEDE
;
A
#
# COMPACT_ATOMS: atom_id res chain seq x y z
N TYR A 1 14.48 -15.04 18.69
CA TYR A 1 14.97 -13.67 18.56
C TYR A 1 13.77 -12.71 18.46
N VAL A 2 13.76 -11.67 19.26
CA VAL A 2 12.69 -10.65 19.29
C VAL A 2 13.29 -9.31 18.85
N THR A 3 12.68 -8.67 17.87
CA THR A 3 13.11 -7.37 17.36
C THR A 3 11.92 -6.48 17.02
N HIS A 4 12.14 -5.15 17.03
CA HIS A 4 11.22 -4.16 16.47
C HIS A 4 11.69 -3.66 15.11
N ASP A 5 12.86 -4.13 14.64
CA ASP A 5 13.44 -3.77 13.35
C ASP A 5 12.95 -4.74 12.28
N GLN A 6 12.14 -4.23 11.35
CA GLN A 6 11.52 -5.01 10.28
C GLN A 6 12.56 -5.50 9.26
N GLU A 7 13.53 -4.66 8.91
CA GLU A 7 14.59 -5.02 7.97
C GLU A 7 15.45 -6.17 8.52
N GLU A 8 15.76 -6.10 9.81
CA GLU A 8 16.49 -7.15 10.51
C GLU A 8 15.70 -8.46 10.52
N ALA A 9 14.39 -8.40 10.86
CA ALA A 9 13.52 -9.58 10.84
C ALA A 9 13.44 -10.21 9.45
N LEU A 10 13.23 -9.41 8.41
CA LEU A 10 13.10 -9.87 7.03
C LEU A 10 14.40 -10.47 6.47
N SER A 11 15.56 -9.90 6.83
CA SER A 11 16.85 -10.30 6.26
C SER A 11 17.53 -11.47 6.97
N MET A 12 17.25 -11.67 8.26
CA MET A 12 17.97 -12.63 9.10
C MET A 12 17.16 -13.85 9.54
N SER A 13 15.86 -13.87 9.29
CA SER A 13 14.97 -14.92 9.80
C SER A 13 14.56 -15.91 8.72
N ASP A 14 14.45 -17.19 9.09
CA ASP A 14 13.82 -18.23 8.25
C ASP A 14 12.30 -18.21 8.40
N THR A 15 11.84 -17.86 9.60
CA THR A 15 10.41 -17.75 9.94
C THR A 15 10.19 -16.53 10.81
N ILE A 16 9.18 -15.74 10.45
CA ILE A 16 8.75 -14.55 11.18
C ILE A 16 7.42 -14.84 11.87
N VAL A 17 7.30 -14.40 13.11
CA VAL A 17 6.05 -14.36 13.88
C VAL A 17 5.73 -12.89 14.15
N VAL A 18 4.70 -12.35 13.52
CA VAL A 18 4.21 -11.00 13.78
C VAL A 18 3.19 -11.07 14.90
N MET A 19 3.39 -10.24 15.93
CA MET A 19 2.52 -10.20 17.11
C MET A 19 2.03 -8.78 17.38
N ASP A 20 0.80 -8.66 17.85
CA ASP A 20 0.24 -7.44 18.43
C ASP A 20 -0.58 -7.77 19.67
N LYS A 21 -0.38 -7.00 20.75
CA LYS A 21 -1.10 -7.13 22.04
C LYS A 21 -1.17 -8.57 22.54
N GLY A 22 -0.06 -9.31 22.44
CA GLY A 22 0.04 -10.70 22.89
C GLY A 22 -0.65 -11.73 21.97
N ARG A 23 -1.16 -11.32 20.81
CA ARG A 23 -1.79 -12.22 19.83
C ARG A 23 -0.91 -12.35 18.59
N ILE A 24 -0.81 -13.56 18.07
CA ILE A 24 -0.15 -13.82 16.80
C ILE A 24 -1.04 -13.33 15.67
N GLN A 25 -0.51 -12.42 14.84
CA GLN A 25 -1.17 -11.90 13.68
C GLN A 25 -0.89 -12.74 12.43
N GLN A 26 0.37 -13.11 12.25
CA GLN A 26 0.79 -13.97 11.13
C GLN A 26 2.08 -14.71 11.48
N ILE A 27 2.23 -15.90 10.93
CA ILE A 27 3.48 -16.69 10.94
C ILE A 27 3.77 -17.08 9.50
N GLY A 28 5.01 -16.91 9.07
CA GLY A 28 5.41 -17.30 7.72
C GLY A 28 6.87 -17.02 7.42
N ARG A 29 7.26 -17.30 6.19
CA ARG A 29 8.56 -16.93 5.66
C ARG A 29 8.60 -15.42 5.43
N PRO A 30 9.77 -14.77 5.45
CA PRO A 30 9.88 -13.33 5.22
C PRO A 30 9.16 -12.85 3.97
N GLU A 31 9.35 -13.53 2.83
CA GLU A 31 8.73 -13.18 1.56
C GLU A 31 7.20 -13.29 1.60
N ASP A 32 6.66 -14.33 2.27
CA ASP A 32 5.22 -14.54 2.39
C ASP A 32 4.57 -13.47 3.28
N ILE A 33 5.25 -13.10 4.38
CA ILE A 33 4.79 -12.03 5.29
C ILE A 33 4.76 -10.68 4.57
N TYR A 34 5.77 -10.40 3.74
CA TYR A 34 5.88 -9.14 3.00
C TYR A 34 4.86 -9.06 1.85
N ASN A 35 4.79 -10.11 1.02
CA ASN A 35 3.99 -10.10 -0.20
C ASN A 35 2.50 -10.41 0.05
N GLU A 36 2.21 -11.23 1.08
CA GLU A 36 0.84 -11.70 1.39
C GLU A 36 0.47 -11.43 2.85
N PRO A 37 0.48 -10.15 3.30
CA PRO A 37 0.06 -9.81 4.65
C PRO A 37 -1.40 -10.17 4.87
N LYS A 38 -1.73 -10.74 6.05
CA LYS A 38 -3.10 -11.17 6.36
C LYS A 38 -4.06 -10.04 6.72
N ASN A 39 -3.53 -8.94 7.23
CA ASN A 39 -4.32 -7.78 7.62
C ASN A 39 -3.51 -6.48 7.52
N ALA A 40 -4.20 -5.35 7.68
CA ALA A 40 -3.61 -4.02 7.58
C ALA A 40 -2.47 -3.80 8.57
N PHE A 41 -2.55 -4.35 9.79
CA PHE A 41 -1.47 -4.25 10.76
C PHE A 41 -0.18 -4.91 10.26
N VAL A 42 -0.25 -6.13 9.75
CA VAL A 42 0.93 -6.83 9.23
C VAL A 42 1.49 -6.09 8.02
N ALA A 43 0.63 -5.64 7.11
CA ALA A 43 1.03 -4.90 5.91
C ALA A 43 1.84 -3.65 6.26
N ASP A 44 1.33 -2.84 7.17
CA ASP A 44 1.93 -1.59 7.62
C ASP A 44 3.18 -1.82 8.48
N PHE A 45 3.11 -2.77 9.43
CA PHE A 45 4.21 -3.06 10.34
C PHE A 45 5.47 -3.57 9.63
N ILE A 46 5.32 -4.34 8.56
CA ILE A 46 6.44 -4.95 7.82
C ILE A 46 7.06 -3.98 6.80
N GLY A 47 6.31 -3.05 6.28
CA GLY A 47 6.82 -2.08 5.31
C GLY A 47 5.73 -1.10 4.86
N GLU A 48 6.16 0.03 4.34
CA GLU A 48 5.23 1.03 3.79
C GLU A 48 4.30 0.41 2.76
N SER A 49 3.05 0.83 2.78
CA SER A 49 2.00 0.27 1.92
C SER A 49 0.95 1.31 1.55
N ASN A 50 0.48 1.24 0.32
CA ASN A 50 -0.77 1.87 -0.04
C ASN A 50 -1.91 0.91 0.34
N ILE A 51 -2.75 1.28 1.29
CA ILE A 51 -3.88 0.48 1.76
C ILE A 51 -5.18 1.18 1.39
N LEU A 52 -6.01 0.49 0.62
CA LEU A 52 -7.21 1.03 -0.01
C LEU A 52 -8.45 0.26 0.43
N ASP A 53 -9.58 0.93 0.50
CA ASP A 53 -10.88 0.27 0.55
C ASP A 53 -11.25 -0.30 -0.82
N GLY A 54 -11.66 -1.55 -0.84
CA GLY A 54 -12.13 -2.21 -2.04
C GLY A 54 -13.31 -3.12 -1.79
N VAL A 55 -13.83 -3.66 -2.88
CA VAL A 55 -14.88 -4.68 -2.88
C VAL A 55 -14.46 -5.79 -3.82
N MET A 56 -14.41 -7.03 -3.31
CA MET A 56 -14.13 -8.19 -4.13
C MET A 56 -15.38 -8.58 -4.91
N LEU A 57 -15.38 -8.36 -6.21
CA LEU A 57 -16.56 -8.62 -7.06
C LEU A 57 -16.76 -10.12 -7.31
N SER A 58 -15.66 -10.82 -7.56
CA SER A 58 -15.59 -12.27 -7.78
C SER A 58 -14.13 -12.70 -7.64
N ASP A 59 -13.85 -13.98 -7.73
CA ASP A 59 -12.47 -14.46 -7.83
C ASP A 59 -11.74 -13.71 -8.95
N TYR A 60 -10.53 -13.24 -8.63
CA TYR A 60 -9.62 -12.51 -9.54
C TYR A 60 -10.10 -11.12 -9.99
N ARG A 61 -11.13 -10.56 -9.37
CA ARG A 61 -11.65 -9.22 -9.71
C ARG A 61 -11.99 -8.41 -8.48
N VAL A 62 -11.37 -7.26 -8.32
CA VAL A 62 -11.59 -6.30 -7.25
C VAL A 62 -11.97 -4.94 -7.80
N LYS A 63 -12.80 -4.22 -7.06
CA LYS A 63 -13.18 -2.85 -7.38
C LYS A 63 -12.67 -1.89 -6.30
N PHE A 64 -11.97 -0.85 -6.71
CA PHE A 64 -11.63 0.31 -5.90
C PHE A 64 -11.56 1.58 -6.76
N PHE A 65 -11.74 2.75 -6.18
CA PHE A 65 -11.89 4.02 -6.90
C PHE A 65 -12.91 3.98 -8.05
N ASP A 66 -14.02 3.28 -7.86
CA ASP A 66 -15.08 3.08 -8.88
C ASP A 66 -14.59 2.40 -10.19
N ARG A 67 -13.46 1.70 -10.13
CA ARG A 67 -12.88 0.94 -11.23
C ARG A 67 -12.68 -0.52 -10.86
N GLU A 68 -12.82 -1.38 -11.85
CA GLU A 68 -12.53 -2.81 -11.73
C GLU A 68 -11.09 -3.09 -12.14
N PHE A 69 -10.43 -3.94 -11.35
CA PHE A 69 -9.08 -4.42 -11.59
C PHE A 69 -9.05 -5.93 -11.55
N GLU A 70 -8.19 -6.53 -12.36
CA GLU A 70 -7.81 -7.93 -12.21
C GLU A 70 -6.83 -8.05 -11.04
N CYS A 71 -6.93 -9.15 -10.30
CA CYS A 71 -6.00 -9.53 -9.25
C CYS A 71 -5.76 -11.04 -9.28
N VAL A 72 -4.84 -11.53 -8.44
CA VAL A 72 -4.53 -12.98 -8.38
C VAL A 72 -5.22 -13.68 -7.21
N ASP A 73 -5.91 -12.95 -6.37
CA ASP A 73 -6.58 -13.47 -5.18
C ASP A 73 -7.96 -14.07 -5.48
N LYS A 74 -8.34 -15.05 -4.67
CA LYS A 74 -9.63 -15.77 -4.75
C LYS A 74 -10.09 -16.22 -3.37
N GLY A 75 -11.32 -16.73 -3.29
CA GLY A 75 -11.86 -17.31 -2.06
C GLY A 75 -12.55 -16.30 -1.16
N PHE A 76 -12.87 -15.12 -1.67
CA PHE A 76 -13.68 -14.10 -0.99
C PHE A 76 -15.16 -14.25 -1.37
N ALA A 77 -16.05 -13.80 -0.49
CA ALA A 77 -17.46 -13.74 -0.82
C ALA A 77 -17.72 -12.71 -1.94
N GLU A 78 -18.74 -12.94 -2.75
CA GLU A 78 -19.16 -11.98 -3.78
C GLU A 78 -19.56 -10.64 -3.12
N ASN A 79 -19.02 -9.53 -3.63
CA ASN A 79 -19.20 -8.19 -3.11
C ASN A 79 -18.72 -8.01 -1.65
N GLU A 80 -17.76 -8.82 -1.20
CA GLU A 80 -17.15 -8.67 0.12
C GLU A 80 -16.32 -7.37 0.19
N PRO A 81 -16.56 -6.52 1.21
CA PRO A 81 -15.67 -5.41 1.51
C PRO A 81 -14.28 -5.94 1.93
N VAL A 82 -13.24 -5.41 1.32
CA VAL A 82 -11.86 -5.86 1.53
C VAL A 82 -10.91 -4.68 1.70
N ASP A 83 -9.74 -4.95 2.25
CA ASP A 83 -8.58 -4.07 2.17
C ASP A 83 -7.72 -4.51 0.98
N VAL A 84 -7.27 -3.55 0.19
CA VAL A 84 -6.35 -3.76 -0.93
C VAL A 84 -5.01 -3.18 -0.55
N VAL A 85 -3.95 -3.97 -0.57
CA VAL A 85 -2.60 -3.51 -0.31
C VAL A 85 -1.77 -3.55 -1.59
N ILE A 86 -1.06 -2.44 -1.85
CA ILE A 86 -0.16 -2.30 -3.00
C ILE A 86 1.13 -1.69 -2.48
N ARG A 87 2.26 -2.37 -2.72
CA ARG A 87 3.56 -1.87 -2.29
C ARG A 87 3.99 -0.67 -3.12
N PRO A 88 4.67 0.32 -2.53
CA PRO A 88 5.11 1.52 -3.25
C PRO A 88 6.01 1.24 -4.45
N GLU A 89 6.86 0.22 -4.36
CA GLU A 89 7.79 -0.21 -5.41
C GLU A 89 7.11 -0.91 -6.59
N ASP A 90 5.87 -1.42 -6.38
CA ASP A 90 5.11 -2.16 -7.39
C ASP A 90 4.16 -1.25 -8.20
N VAL A 91 4.16 0.03 -7.92
CA VAL A 91 3.34 1.02 -8.64
C VAL A 91 4.11 1.56 -9.84
N ASP A 92 3.67 1.23 -11.04
CA ASP A 92 4.28 1.72 -12.27
C ASP A 92 3.84 3.16 -12.58
N ILE A 93 4.82 4.04 -12.82
CA ILE A 93 4.58 5.37 -13.38
C ILE A 93 4.63 5.30 -14.89
N VAL A 94 3.56 5.74 -15.54
CA VAL A 94 3.41 5.73 -16.99
C VAL A 94 2.88 7.10 -17.48
N PRO A 95 2.94 7.37 -18.78
CA PRO A 95 2.24 8.55 -19.32
C PRO A 95 0.75 8.52 -18.97
N PRO A 96 0.10 9.67 -18.71
CA PRO A 96 -1.29 9.73 -18.26
C PRO A 96 -2.28 8.92 -19.11
N LYS A 97 -2.06 8.87 -20.42
CA LYS A 97 -2.94 8.10 -21.34
C LYS A 97 -2.82 6.58 -21.22
N GLN A 98 -1.78 6.10 -20.56
CA GLN A 98 -1.50 4.67 -20.40
C GLN A 98 -1.80 4.17 -18.97
N GLY A 99 -2.13 5.09 -18.06
CA GLY A 99 -2.44 4.77 -16.67
C GLY A 99 -3.85 4.24 -16.47
N HIS A 100 -4.02 3.36 -15.50
CA HIS A 100 -5.32 3.00 -14.97
C HIS A 100 -5.92 4.18 -14.18
N LEU A 101 -5.08 4.91 -13.46
CA LEU A 101 -5.42 6.11 -12.71
C LEU A 101 -4.52 7.24 -13.19
N VAL A 102 -4.95 8.49 -13.00
CA VAL A 102 -4.17 9.68 -13.37
C VAL A 102 -4.17 10.61 -12.18
N GLY A 103 -2.99 10.89 -11.64
CA GLY A 103 -2.83 11.72 -10.47
C GLY A 103 -1.80 12.84 -10.67
N LYS A 104 -1.75 13.73 -9.68
CA LYS A 104 -0.81 14.84 -9.64
C LYS A 104 0.27 14.60 -8.61
N VAL A 105 1.53 14.76 -8.99
CA VAL A 105 2.67 14.71 -8.08
C VAL A 105 2.63 15.90 -7.13
N THR A 106 2.52 15.66 -5.83
CA THR A 106 2.45 16.71 -4.80
C THR A 106 3.74 16.82 -3.99
N ALA A 107 4.52 15.75 -3.87
CA ALA A 107 5.81 15.76 -3.17
C ALA A 107 6.77 14.75 -3.79
N ILE A 108 8.06 14.98 -3.62
CA ILE A 108 9.12 14.05 -3.98
C ILE A 108 10.29 14.17 -2.99
N THR A 109 10.78 13.03 -2.53
CA THR A 109 11.93 12.95 -1.62
C THR A 109 12.96 11.97 -2.15
N PHE A 110 14.21 12.39 -2.24
CA PHE A 110 15.30 11.52 -2.65
C PHE A 110 15.80 10.68 -1.46
N LYS A 111 15.82 9.36 -1.62
CA LYS A 111 16.23 8.39 -0.59
C LYS A 111 17.60 7.73 -0.84
N GLY A 112 18.39 8.28 -1.75
CA GLY A 112 19.72 7.78 -2.08
C GLY A 112 19.75 6.88 -3.32
N LEU A 113 18.92 5.85 -3.40
CA LEU A 113 18.81 4.95 -4.55
C LEU A 113 17.52 5.18 -5.37
N ASN A 114 16.48 5.63 -4.71
CA ASN A 114 15.18 5.88 -5.30
C ASN A 114 14.57 7.18 -4.76
N TYR A 115 13.43 7.55 -5.31
CA TYR A 115 12.59 8.63 -4.86
C TYR A 115 11.32 8.07 -4.24
N ASP A 116 10.90 8.65 -3.10
CA ASP A 116 9.55 8.54 -2.60
C ASP A 116 8.73 9.66 -3.23
N ILE A 117 7.69 9.29 -3.97
CA ILE A 117 6.86 10.20 -4.75
C ILE A 117 5.44 10.11 -4.22
N ILE A 118 4.88 11.25 -3.81
CA ILE A 118 3.48 11.33 -3.40
C ILE A 118 2.64 11.81 -4.58
N VAL A 119 1.61 11.03 -4.91
CA VAL A 119 0.70 11.30 -6.02
C VAL A 119 -0.73 11.35 -5.50
N GLU A 120 -1.39 12.48 -5.67
CA GLU A 120 -2.78 12.64 -5.27
C GLU A 120 -3.74 12.23 -6.38
N PHE A 121 -4.71 11.40 -6.02
CA PHE A 121 -5.81 10.98 -6.87
C PHE A 121 -7.10 10.89 -6.03
N LYS A 122 -8.09 11.70 -6.34
CA LYS A 122 -9.41 11.72 -5.66
C LYS A 122 -9.32 11.76 -4.13
N GLY A 123 -8.39 12.57 -3.60
CA GLY A 123 -8.18 12.70 -2.15
C GLY A 123 -7.35 11.59 -1.51
N PHE A 124 -6.94 10.58 -2.28
CA PHE A 124 -6.00 9.56 -1.82
C PHE A 124 -4.58 9.92 -2.23
N LYS A 125 -3.65 9.82 -1.29
CA LYS A 125 -2.23 10.07 -1.52
C LYS A 125 -1.52 8.74 -1.72
N TRP A 126 -1.12 8.45 -2.95
CA TRP A 126 -0.28 7.30 -3.28
C TRP A 126 1.17 7.58 -2.90
N LEU A 127 1.79 6.65 -2.20
CA LEU A 127 3.24 6.57 -2.11
C LEU A 127 3.74 5.68 -3.24
N ILE A 128 4.67 6.18 -4.04
CA ILE A 128 5.32 5.45 -5.12
C ILE A 128 6.83 5.52 -4.91
N GLN A 129 7.52 4.40 -5.01
CA GLN A 129 8.97 4.32 -5.00
C GLN A 129 9.47 4.07 -6.41
N SER A 130 10.29 4.98 -6.94
CA SER A 130 10.81 4.89 -8.30
C SER A 130 12.25 5.39 -8.38
N THR A 131 13.02 4.84 -9.29
CA THR A 131 14.34 5.36 -9.64
C THR A 131 14.26 6.61 -10.53
N ASP A 132 13.11 6.86 -11.13
CA ASP A 132 12.88 7.97 -12.04
C ASP A 132 12.33 9.19 -11.33
N TYR A 133 12.96 10.34 -11.57
CA TYR A 133 12.50 11.61 -11.04
C TYR A 133 11.17 12.06 -11.69
N GLN A 134 10.27 12.57 -10.87
CA GLN A 134 9.02 13.17 -11.31
C GLN A 134 8.90 14.59 -10.73
N ALA A 135 8.64 15.57 -11.57
CA ALA A 135 8.52 16.96 -11.09
C ALA A 135 7.23 17.16 -10.29
N VAL A 136 7.33 17.85 -9.14
CA VAL A 136 6.16 18.29 -8.38
C VAL A 136 5.25 19.14 -9.28
N GLY A 137 3.94 18.89 -9.23
CA GLY A 137 2.95 19.52 -10.08
C GLY A 137 2.72 18.83 -11.42
N SER A 138 3.55 17.85 -11.79
CA SER A 138 3.32 17.05 -13.01
C SER A 138 2.14 16.09 -12.84
N THR A 139 1.51 15.78 -13.97
CA THR A 139 0.44 14.77 -14.04
C THR A 139 1.01 13.48 -14.58
N ILE A 140 0.82 12.39 -13.86
CA ILE A 140 1.31 11.06 -14.23
C ILE A 140 0.17 10.04 -14.27
N GLY A 141 0.38 8.97 -15.03
CA GLY A 141 -0.46 7.77 -14.98
C GLY A 141 0.10 6.77 -13.97
N ILE A 142 -0.80 6.10 -13.27
CA ILE A 142 -0.51 4.97 -12.40
C ILE A 142 -1.02 3.71 -13.10
N ARG A 143 -0.14 2.73 -13.26
CA ARG A 143 -0.50 1.41 -13.76
C ARG A 143 -0.20 0.36 -12.70
N LEU A 144 -1.16 -0.54 -12.50
CA LEU A 144 -1.09 -1.63 -11.54
C LEU A 144 -1.21 -2.94 -12.30
N ASN A 145 -0.33 -3.90 -11.99
CA ASN A 145 -0.43 -5.23 -12.56
C ASN A 145 -1.24 -6.14 -11.61
N PRO A 146 -1.93 -7.16 -12.12
CA PRO A 146 -2.76 -8.03 -11.27
C PRO A 146 -2.01 -8.70 -10.11
N GLU A 147 -0.75 -9.07 -10.32
CA GLU A 147 0.13 -9.68 -9.31
C GLU A 147 0.56 -8.73 -8.20
N ASP A 148 0.48 -7.41 -8.42
CA ASP A 148 0.90 -6.39 -7.47
C ASP A 148 -0.26 -5.93 -6.56
N ILE A 149 -1.48 -6.40 -6.85
CA ILE A 149 -2.69 -6.10 -6.08
C ILE A 149 -2.97 -7.27 -5.15
N HIS A 150 -2.74 -7.08 -3.84
CA HIS A 150 -3.03 -8.09 -2.83
C HIS A 150 -4.28 -7.75 -2.04
N ILE A 151 -5.14 -8.75 -1.82
CA ILE A 151 -6.44 -8.58 -1.16
C ILE A 151 -6.39 -9.17 0.25
N MET A 152 -6.87 -8.40 1.21
CA MET A 152 -6.98 -8.81 2.61
C MET A 152 -8.42 -8.73 3.07
N HIS A 153 -8.84 -9.66 3.94
CA HIS A 153 -10.11 -9.52 4.65
C HIS A 153 -10.09 -8.28 5.55
N LYS A 154 -11.23 -7.62 5.69
CA LYS A 154 -11.39 -6.60 6.72
C LYS A 154 -11.12 -7.19 8.09
N SER A 155 -10.46 -6.42 8.96
CA SER A 155 -10.11 -6.79 10.32
C SER A 155 -10.35 -5.63 11.28
N GLU A 156 -10.09 -5.85 12.58
CA GLU A 156 -10.10 -4.79 13.59
C GLU A 156 -9.08 -3.67 13.31
N TYR A 157 -8.10 -3.93 12.44
CA TYR A 157 -7.06 -2.99 12.05
C TYR A 157 -7.39 -2.21 10.77
N SER A 158 -8.49 -2.53 10.09
CA SER A 158 -8.87 -1.84 8.86
C SER A 158 -9.15 -0.36 9.14
N GLY A 159 -8.49 0.51 8.39
CA GLY A 159 -8.58 1.96 8.56
C GLY A 159 -7.79 2.56 9.73
N MET A 160 -6.94 1.77 10.40
CA MET A 160 -6.15 2.22 11.55
C MET A 160 -4.67 2.45 11.21
N PHE A 161 -4.17 1.89 10.13
CA PHE A 161 -2.77 1.88 9.77
C PHE A 161 -2.54 2.27 8.33
N GLY A 162 -1.33 2.73 8.07
CA GLY A 162 -0.86 3.20 6.78
C GLY A 162 -0.94 4.72 6.66
N ASP A 163 0.23 5.36 6.62
CA ASP A 163 0.34 6.80 6.38
C ASP A 163 -0.27 7.19 5.02
N TYR A 164 -0.39 6.22 4.13
CA TYR A 164 -0.93 6.34 2.77
C TYR A 164 -2.17 5.48 2.58
N SER A 165 -3.00 5.35 3.63
CA SER A 165 -4.27 4.67 3.54
C SER A 165 -5.38 5.64 3.13
N SER A 166 -6.47 5.10 2.58
CA SER A 166 -7.68 5.89 2.32
C SER A 166 -8.29 6.52 3.59
N TYR A 167 -7.78 6.14 4.74
CA TYR A 167 -8.24 6.55 6.07
C TYR A 167 -7.27 7.46 6.82
N SER A 168 -6.07 7.77 6.27
CA SER A 168 -5.07 8.54 7.02
C SER A 168 -5.47 10.01 7.14
N ALA A 169 -6.25 10.31 8.20
CA ALA A 169 -6.42 11.68 8.67
C ALA A 169 -5.11 12.26 9.29
N GLU A 170 -4.20 11.41 9.75
CA GLU A 170 -2.93 11.81 10.35
C GLU A 170 -2.01 12.55 9.36
N TYR A 171 -2.09 12.25 8.07
CA TYR A 171 -1.24 12.92 7.08
C TYR A 171 -1.70 14.34 6.77
N ASP A 172 -2.98 14.62 6.93
CA ASP A 172 -3.50 15.98 6.74
C ASP A 172 -3.08 16.91 7.89
N GLU A 173 -2.95 16.40 9.12
CA GLU A 173 -2.42 17.16 10.27
C GLU A 173 -0.94 17.49 10.11
N LEU A 174 -0.11 16.58 9.58
CA LEU A 174 1.32 16.79 9.36
C LEU A 174 1.63 17.76 8.19
N THR A 175 0.71 17.91 7.24
CA THR A 175 0.89 18.85 6.12
C THR A 175 0.40 20.25 6.45
N GLU A 176 -0.54 20.41 7.37
CA GLU A 176 -0.99 21.73 7.85
C GLU A 176 0.06 22.42 8.74
N ASP A 177 0.80 21.64 9.56
CA ASP A 177 1.88 22.17 10.40
C ASP A 177 3.14 22.59 9.61
N ALA A 178 3.31 22.12 8.38
CA ALA A 178 4.46 22.44 7.52
C ALA A 178 4.26 23.70 6.65
N GLU A 179 3.04 24.20 6.53
CA GLU A 179 2.73 25.43 5.79
C GLU A 179 2.75 26.70 6.68
N ASP A 180 2.84 26.55 8.01
CA ASP A 180 2.85 27.66 8.97
C ASP A 180 4.26 28.02 9.51
N GLU A 181 5.36 27.45 8.99
CA GLU A 181 6.75 27.85 9.23
C GLU A 181 7.39 28.43 7.94
#